data_bb4cb30ecc88a238cce1786e31195c24
#
_entry.id   bb4cb30ecc88a238cce1786e31195c24
#
_cell.length_a   1.000
_cell.length_b   1.000
_cell.length_c   1.000
_cell.angle_alpha   90.00
_cell.angle_beta   90.00
_cell.angle_gamma   90.00
#
_symmetry.space_group_name_H-M   'P 1'
#
loop_
_entity.id
_entity.type
_entity.pdbx_description
1 polymer ?
#
loop_
_entity_poly.entity_id
_entity_poly.type
_entity_poly.pdbx_seq_one_letter_code
_entity_poly.pdbx_strand_id
1 'polypeptide(L)'
;MRLRYAQRFLASFRLLPPAEKRAVLQTLEWFVENPTAVELSNHPLQGAMAGKRAIAVDGDLRIVFTERDAYAEVTLLDVGGHLRVYRL
;
A
#
# COMPACT_ATOMS: atom_id res chain seq x y z
N MET A 1 0.21 -4.13 -14.85
CA MET A 1 0.95 -3.77 -13.63
C MET A 1 1.77 -4.96 -13.15
N ARG A 2 3.02 -4.74 -12.81
CA ARG A 2 3.87 -5.75 -12.17
C ARG A 2 4.00 -5.40 -10.70
N LEU A 3 3.53 -6.26 -9.80
CA LEU A 3 3.63 -6.06 -8.36
C LEU A 3 4.87 -6.77 -7.82
N ARG A 4 5.64 -6.03 -7.01
CA ARG A 4 6.74 -6.57 -6.24
C ARG A 4 6.44 -6.34 -4.76
N TYR A 5 6.96 -7.22 -3.91
CA TYR A 5 6.69 -7.18 -2.48
C TYR A 5 8.00 -7.05 -1.72
N ALA A 6 8.21 -5.92 -1.06
CA ALA A 6 9.37 -5.78 -0.19
C ALA A 6 9.23 -6.75 0.99
N GLN A 7 10.37 -7.18 1.54
CA GLN A 7 10.36 -8.10 2.67
C GLN A 7 9.60 -7.52 3.87
N ARG A 8 9.74 -6.22 4.10
CA ARG A 8 9.02 -5.55 5.18
C ARG A 8 7.51 -5.63 5.00
N PHE A 9 7.02 -5.46 3.77
CA PHE A 9 5.59 -5.62 3.49
C PHE A 9 5.14 -7.03 3.86
N LEU A 10 5.87 -8.05 3.41
CA LEU A 10 5.50 -9.43 3.69
C LEU A 10 5.49 -9.73 5.19
N ALA A 11 6.50 -9.24 5.91
CA ALA A 11 6.57 -9.45 7.36
C ALA A 11 5.39 -8.78 8.07
N SER A 12 5.08 -7.53 7.70
CA SER A 12 3.97 -6.80 8.30
C SER A 12 2.63 -7.46 7.97
N PHE A 13 2.46 -7.90 6.72
CA PHE A 13 1.23 -8.56 6.29
C PHE A 13 0.96 -9.82 7.11
N ARG A 14 2.00 -10.64 7.35
CA ARG A 14 1.84 -11.87 8.14
C ARG A 14 1.31 -11.62 9.53
N LEU A 15 1.61 -10.46 10.09
CA LEU A 15 1.19 -10.12 11.46
C LEU A 15 -0.22 -9.56 11.55
N LEU A 16 -0.85 -9.27 10.41
CA LEU A 16 -2.22 -8.74 10.41
C LEU A 16 -3.23 -9.81 10.84
N PRO A 17 -4.29 -9.40 11.55
CA PRO A 17 -5.41 -10.32 11.80
C PRO A 17 -6.04 -10.80 10.49
N PRO A 18 -6.71 -11.95 10.47
CA PRO A 18 -7.29 -12.49 9.24
C PRO A 18 -8.22 -11.53 8.50
N ALA A 19 -9.05 -10.78 9.21
CA ALA A 19 -9.95 -9.82 8.57
C ALA A 19 -9.18 -8.72 7.84
N GLU A 20 -8.09 -8.23 8.44
CA GLU A 20 -7.26 -7.21 7.81
C GLU A 20 -6.48 -7.77 6.62
N LYS A 21 -6.00 -9.00 6.72
CA LYS A 21 -5.38 -9.66 5.57
C LYS A 21 -6.34 -9.72 4.38
N ARG A 22 -7.59 -10.10 4.62
CA ARG A 22 -8.60 -10.16 3.56
C ARG A 22 -8.85 -8.77 2.96
N ALA A 23 -8.92 -7.75 3.80
CA ALA A 23 -9.12 -6.37 3.34
C ALA A 23 -7.96 -5.90 2.47
N VAL A 24 -6.71 -6.22 2.85
CA VAL A 24 -5.53 -5.90 2.05
C VAL A 24 -5.60 -6.57 0.69
N LEU A 25 -5.91 -7.87 0.64
CA LEU A 25 -5.98 -8.60 -0.62
C LEU A 25 -7.08 -8.05 -1.52
N GLN A 26 -8.24 -7.72 -0.98
CA GLN A 26 -9.32 -7.10 -1.75
C GLN A 26 -8.90 -5.74 -2.29
N THR A 27 -8.26 -4.92 -1.46
CA THR A 27 -7.78 -3.61 -1.88
C THR A 27 -6.76 -3.72 -3.02
N LEU A 28 -5.86 -4.70 -2.95
CA LEU A 28 -4.88 -4.92 -4.00
C LEU A 28 -5.53 -5.34 -5.33
N GLU A 29 -6.61 -6.12 -5.28
CA GLU A 29 -7.37 -6.45 -6.50
C GLU A 29 -7.91 -5.18 -7.15
N TRP A 30 -8.54 -4.31 -6.38
CA TRP A 30 -9.04 -3.04 -6.89
C TRP A 30 -7.92 -2.14 -7.41
N PHE A 31 -6.82 -2.10 -6.68
CA PHE A 31 -5.65 -1.29 -7.04
C PHE A 31 -5.08 -1.70 -8.40
N VAL A 32 -4.96 -3.00 -8.65
CA VAL A 32 -4.46 -3.51 -9.93
C VAL A 32 -5.39 -3.11 -11.07
N GLU A 33 -6.70 -3.14 -10.86
CA GLU A 33 -7.67 -2.75 -11.89
C GLU A 33 -7.65 -1.25 -12.17
N ASN A 34 -7.59 -0.42 -11.11
CA ASN A 34 -7.60 1.02 -11.26
C ASN A 34 -6.84 1.66 -10.09
N PRO A 35 -5.52 1.85 -10.23
CA PRO A 35 -4.69 2.32 -9.11
C PRO A 35 -5.03 3.73 -8.64
N THR A 36 -5.73 4.53 -9.43
CA THR A 36 -6.11 5.88 -9.06
C THR A 36 -7.58 6.04 -8.74
N ALA A 37 -8.30 4.93 -8.52
CA ALA A 37 -9.71 4.99 -8.13
C ALA A 37 -9.86 5.82 -6.85
N VAL A 38 -10.91 6.63 -6.80
CA VAL A 38 -11.13 7.57 -5.69
C VAL A 38 -11.24 6.84 -4.35
N GLU A 39 -11.79 5.63 -4.35
CA GLU A 39 -11.99 4.84 -3.12
C GLU A 39 -10.67 4.47 -2.44
N LEU A 40 -9.57 4.44 -3.20
CA LEU A 40 -8.27 4.08 -2.65
C LEU A 40 -7.58 5.24 -1.94
N SER A 41 -8.04 6.48 -2.15
CA SER A 41 -7.39 7.67 -1.60
C SER A 41 -5.89 7.69 -1.88
N ASN A 42 -5.51 7.30 -3.11
CA ASN A 42 -4.11 7.24 -3.52
C ASN A 42 -3.52 8.65 -3.53
N HIS A 43 -2.44 8.85 -2.78
CA HIS A 43 -1.82 10.17 -2.69
C HIS A 43 -0.32 10.06 -2.49
N PRO A 44 0.44 11.06 -2.95
CA PRO A 44 1.88 11.10 -2.72
C PRO A 44 2.18 11.48 -1.27
N LEU A 45 3.29 10.97 -0.75
CA LEU A 45 3.77 11.31 0.57
C LEU A 45 4.82 12.41 0.47
N GLN A 46 5.06 13.11 1.58
CA GLN A 46 5.95 14.27 1.61
C GLN A 46 7.05 14.09 2.65
N GLY A 47 7.97 15.05 2.70
CA GLY A 47 9.04 15.04 3.68
C GLY A 47 9.98 13.85 3.48
N ALA A 48 10.27 13.15 4.57
CA ALA A 48 11.16 11.99 4.52
C ALA A 48 10.62 10.84 3.66
N MET A 49 9.31 10.87 3.39
CA MET A 49 8.63 9.84 2.59
C MET A 49 8.43 10.26 1.13
N ALA A 50 9.02 11.38 0.72
CA ALA A 50 8.88 11.88 -0.66
C ALA A 50 9.29 10.81 -1.66
N GLY A 51 8.54 10.69 -2.75
CA GLY A 51 8.76 9.66 -3.76
C GLY A 51 7.95 8.38 -3.51
N LYS A 52 7.34 8.25 -2.34
CA LYS A 52 6.44 7.14 -2.02
C LYS A 52 5.00 7.60 -2.05
N ARG A 53 4.08 6.66 -2.13
CA ARG A 53 2.65 6.91 -2.14
C ARG A 53 1.97 5.97 -1.15
N ALA A 54 0.73 6.29 -0.81
CA ALA A 54 -0.07 5.46 0.08
C ALA A 54 -1.48 5.31 -0.46
N ILE A 55 -2.07 4.13 -0.20
CA ILE A 55 -3.50 3.90 -0.43
C ILE A 55 -4.15 3.46 0.87
N ALA A 56 -5.43 3.78 1.01
CA ALA A 56 -6.23 3.36 2.16
C ALA A 56 -6.77 1.96 1.94
N VAL A 57 -6.74 1.13 2.96
CA VAL A 57 -7.34 -0.20 2.94
C VAL A 57 -8.68 -0.16 3.66
N ASP A 58 -8.64 0.03 4.99
CA ASP A 58 -9.83 0.05 5.81
C ASP A 58 -9.45 0.76 7.12
N GLY A 59 -10.32 1.63 7.61
CA GLY A 59 -10.04 2.40 8.81
C GLY A 59 -8.68 3.08 8.74
N ASP A 60 -7.80 2.73 9.67
CA ASP A 60 -6.45 3.30 9.76
C ASP A 60 -5.40 2.53 8.94
N LEU A 61 -5.78 1.41 8.33
CA LEU A 61 -4.84 0.55 7.63
C LEU A 61 -4.43 1.15 6.29
N ARG A 62 -3.14 1.22 6.03
CA ARG A 62 -2.56 1.85 4.84
C ARG A 62 -1.52 0.94 4.22
N ILE A 63 -1.38 1.02 2.88
CA ILE A 63 -0.29 0.39 2.15
C ILE A 63 0.58 1.50 1.57
N VAL A 64 1.88 1.44 1.87
CA VAL A 64 2.87 2.38 1.30
C VAL A 64 3.59 1.67 0.17
N PHE A 65 3.76 2.37 -0.95
CA PHE A 65 4.34 1.77 -2.15
C PHE A 65 5.08 2.81 -2.97
N THR A 66 5.87 2.33 -3.94
CA THR A 66 6.43 3.14 -5.01
C THR A 66 5.90 2.63 -6.34
N GLU A 67 5.85 3.49 -7.35
CA GLU A 67 5.44 3.10 -8.68
C GLU A 67 6.36 3.71 -9.73
N ARG A 68 6.40 3.09 -10.90
CA ARG A 68 7.17 3.57 -12.06
C ARG A 68 6.37 3.37 -13.32
N ASP A 69 6.62 4.26 -14.31
CA ASP A 69 6.03 4.14 -15.65
C ASP A 69 4.50 4.06 -15.60
N ALA A 70 3.89 5.04 -14.90
CA ALA A 70 2.44 5.13 -14.78
C ALA A 70 1.84 3.80 -14.29
N TYR A 71 2.40 3.29 -13.18
CA TYR A 71 1.94 2.06 -12.51
C TYR A 71 2.23 0.77 -13.29
N ALA A 72 3.10 0.82 -14.29
CA ALA A 72 3.55 -0.42 -14.92
C ALA A 72 4.30 -1.31 -13.93
N GLU A 73 5.07 -0.71 -13.00
CA GLU A 73 5.75 -1.42 -11.93
C GLU A 73 5.42 -0.77 -10.59
N VAL A 74 5.06 -1.59 -9.62
CA VAL A 74 4.72 -1.15 -8.27
C VAL A 74 5.44 -2.04 -7.26
N THR A 75 6.09 -1.42 -6.27
CA THR A 75 6.69 -2.16 -5.15
C THR A 75 5.94 -1.80 -3.87
N LEU A 76 5.32 -2.80 -3.24
CA LEU A 76 4.65 -2.64 -1.97
C LEU A 76 5.72 -2.66 -0.87
N LEU A 77 5.84 -1.55 -0.12
CA LEU A 77 6.91 -1.36 0.85
C LEU A 77 6.53 -1.79 2.26
N ASP A 78 5.33 -1.47 2.68
CA ASP A 78 4.86 -1.82 4.02
C ASP A 78 3.34 -1.72 4.08
N VAL A 79 2.74 -2.33 5.10
CA VAL A 79 1.31 -2.25 5.40
C VAL A 79 1.14 -2.20 6.90
N GLY A 80 0.22 -1.37 7.37
CA GLY A 80 -0.05 -1.23 8.80
C GLY A 80 -0.84 0.02 9.10
N GLY A 81 -0.96 0.35 10.38
CA GLY A 81 -1.63 1.56 10.81
C GLY A 81 -0.87 2.80 10.38
N HIS A 82 -1.60 3.91 10.29
CA HIS A 82 -1.08 5.19 9.80
C HIS A 82 0.23 5.60 10.47
N LEU A 83 0.27 5.57 11.81
CA LEU A 83 1.45 6.00 12.55
C LEU A 83 2.65 5.11 12.29
N ARG A 84 2.41 3.83 12.10
CA ARG A 84 3.48 2.87 11.88
C ARG A 84 4.12 3.02 10.52
N VAL A 85 3.29 3.01 9.46
CA VAL A 85 3.82 3.00 8.08
C VAL A 85 4.50 4.32 7.71
N TYR A 86 4.10 5.42 8.32
CA TYR A 86 4.68 6.72 8.01
C TYR A 86 5.94 7.03 8.81
N ARG A 87 6.48 6.06 9.52
CA ARG A 87 7.78 6.15 10.20
C ARG A 87 8.90 5.43 9.45
N LEU A 88 8.62 5.01 8.24
CA LEU A 88 9.60 4.29 7.42
C LEU A 88 10.83 5.12 7.07
#